data_0b1477f47143025d646cdf8b12a37db2
#
_entry.id   0b1477f47143025d646cdf8b12a37db2
#
_cell.length_a   1.000
_cell.length_b   1.000
_cell.length_c   1.000
_cell.angle_alpha   90.00
_cell.angle_beta   90.00
_cell.angle_gamma   90.00
#
_symmetry.space_group_name_H-M   'P 1'
#
loop_
_entity.id
_entity.type
_entity.pdbx_description
1 polymer ?
#
loop_
_entity_poly.entity_id
_entity_poly.type
_entity_poly.pdbx_seq_one_letter_code
_entity_poly.pdbx_strand_id
1 'polypeptide(L)'
;MVIVMSLGGSIIVPNNVDYKFLSNFEKFIKKIAKKDKIVIVTGGGSTARKYIEPLVKDKADEKVFGLMGIATTKLNARLISGLFGFGERKIPDSLKDVKNALRRNNIVVCGALGFEPNMTSDGNAAEIAEYLRAGVFLNLTNVDGLFNKNPEYKDARLINKISFDDFYEIAKKIKFKAGQHFVLDFVAANVIRKAKIKTVILNGRKIKNLENCLKGKRFIGTVIN
;
A
#
# COMPACT_ATOMS: atom_id res chain seq x y z
N MET A 1 -8.34 -8.12 -15.22
CA MET A 1 -7.11 -7.27 -15.24
C MET A 1 -6.22 -7.58 -14.04
N VAL A 2 -5.01 -6.98 -13.96
CA VAL A 2 -4.18 -7.04 -12.74
C VAL A 2 -4.45 -5.78 -11.91
N ILE A 3 -4.74 -5.95 -10.63
CA ILE A 3 -4.93 -4.88 -9.65
C ILE A 3 -3.86 -5.04 -8.58
N VAL A 4 -3.06 -4.01 -8.36
CA VAL A 4 -2.09 -3.98 -7.25
C VAL A 4 -2.62 -3.06 -6.18
N MET A 5 -2.59 -3.52 -4.93
CA MET A 5 -3.07 -2.77 -3.77
C MET A 5 -1.94 -2.64 -2.75
N SER A 6 -1.55 -1.43 -2.39
CA SER A 6 -0.83 -1.19 -1.13
C SER A 6 -1.86 -1.15 -0.01
N LEU A 7 -1.81 -2.11 0.91
CA LEU A 7 -2.65 -2.14 2.11
C LEU A 7 -1.87 -1.56 3.28
N GLY A 8 -2.15 -0.32 3.61
CA GLY A 8 -1.44 0.41 4.66
C GLY A 8 -1.44 -0.33 5.99
N GLY A 9 -0.27 -0.46 6.60
CA GLY A 9 -0.14 -1.17 7.88
C GLY A 9 -0.97 -0.57 9.00
N SER A 10 -1.27 0.73 8.97
CA SER A 10 -2.19 1.40 9.90
C SER A 10 -3.66 0.97 9.76
N ILE A 11 -4.01 0.33 8.64
CA ILE A 11 -5.33 -0.28 8.44
C ILE A 11 -5.33 -1.70 9.00
N ILE A 12 -4.23 -2.44 8.84
CA ILE A 12 -4.10 -3.83 9.30
C ILE A 12 -4.00 -3.87 10.82
N VAL A 13 -3.08 -3.04 11.36
CA VAL A 13 -2.78 -2.94 12.79
C VAL A 13 -2.74 -1.46 13.16
N PRO A 14 -3.90 -0.80 13.39
CA PRO A 14 -3.93 0.58 13.87
C PRO A 14 -3.24 0.69 15.26
N ASN A 15 -3.72 0.00 16.25
CA ASN A 15 -3.09 -0.25 17.55
C ASN A 15 -2.98 -1.75 17.81
N ASN A 16 -4.05 -2.48 17.55
CA ASN A 16 -4.17 -3.92 17.54
C ASN A 16 -4.63 -4.40 16.16
N VAL A 17 -4.54 -5.70 15.88
CA VAL A 17 -5.07 -6.30 14.65
C VAL A 17 -6.57 -6.03 14.54
N ASP A 18 -7.00 -5.36 13.48
CA ASP A 18 -8.42 -5.09 13.24
C ASP A 18 -9.08 -6.27 12.51
N TYR A 19 -9.34 -7.35 13.24
CA TYR A 19 -9.93 -8.57 12.69
C TYR A 19 -11.26 -8.32 11.98
N LYS A 20 -12.12 -7.45 12.54
CA LYS A 20 -13.45 -7.15 11.93
C LYS A 20 -13.31 -6.55 10.54
N PHE A 21 -12.40 -5.59 10.39
CA PHE A 21 -12.10 -5.02 9.08
C PHE A 21 -11.49 -6.06 8.15
N LEU A 22 -10.47 -6.80 8.61
CA LEU A 22 -9.74 -7.78 7.79
C LEU A 22 -10.63 -8.90 7.28
N SER A 23 -11.57 -9.40 8.09
CA SER A 23 -12.57 -10.40 7.67
C SER A 23 -13.49 -9.87 6.55
N ASN A 24 -13.95 -8.62 6.66
CA ASN A 24 -14.76 -8.01 5.61
C ASN A 24 -13.95 -7.74 4.33
N PHE A 25 -12.71 -7.30 4.48
CA PHE A 25 -11.78 -7.08 3.38
C PHE A 25 -11.48 -8.38 2.63
N GLU A 26 -11.22 -9.47 3.36
CA GLU A 26 -11.01 -10.79 2.78
C GLU A 26 -12.20 -11.22 1.89
N LYS A 27 -13.42 -11.14 2.43
CA LYS A 27 -14.65 -11.49 1.68
C LYS A 27 -14.78 -10.66 0.41
N PHE A 28 -14.49 -9.35 0.50
CA PHE A 28 -14.52 -8.45 -0.64
C PHE A 28 -13.46 -8.82 -1.69
N ILE A 29 -12.21 -9.04 -1.27
CA ILE A 29 -11.11 -9.42 -2.18
C ILE A 29 -11.40 -10.76 -2.86
N LYS A 30 -11.86 -11.78 -2.14
CA LYS A 30 -12.24 -13.07 -2.74
C LYS A 30 -13.35 -12.92 -3.79
N LYS A 31 -14.28 -11.98 -3.58
CA LYS A 31 -15.33 -11.68 -4.56
C LYS A 31 -14.78 -11.10 -5.86
N ILE A 32 -13.90 -10.10 -5.79
CA ILE A 32 -13.34 -9.46 -6.99
C ILE A 32 -12.30 -10.34 -7.68
N ALA A 33 -11.59 -11.18 -6.94
CA ALA A 33 -10.62 -12.13 -7.47
C ALA A 33 -11.22 -13.26 -8.35
N LYS A 34 -12.54 -13.37 -8.41
CA LYS A 34 -13.22 -14.24 -9.38
C LYS A 34 -13.05 -13.75 -10.83
N LYS A 35 -12.81 -12.46 -11.03
CA LYS A 35 -12.68 -11.82 -12.35
C LYS A 35 -11.31 -11.22 -12.62
N ASP A 36 -10.61 -10.82 -11.57
CA ASP A 36 -9.36 -10.07 -11.65
C ASP A 36 -8.24 -10.78 -10.89
N LYS A 37 -6.99 -10.49 -11.25
CA LYS A 37 -5.81 -10.91 -10.51
C LYS A 37 -5.39 -9.80 -9.56
N ILE A 38 -5.14 -10.13 -8.30
CA ILE A 38 -4.93 -9.17 -7.22
C ILE A 38 -3.60 -9.43 -6.53
N VAL A 39 -2.79 -8.39 -6.41
CA VAL A 39 -1.61 -8.40 -5.55
C VAL A 39 -1.85 -7.42 -4.40
N ILE A 40 -1.67 -7.89 -3.17
CA ILE A 40 -1.77 -7.10 -1.94
C ILE A 40 -0.37 -6.97 -1.37
N VAL A 41 0.13 -5.74 -1.29
CA VAL A 41 1.39 -5.40 -0.64
C VAL A 41 1.08 -4.78 0.72
N THR A 42 1.53 -5.41 1.79
CA THR A 42 1.21 -4.96 3.14
C THR A 42 2.25 -3.99 3.68
N GLY A 43 1.80 -2.94 4.35
CA GLY A 43 2.65 -2.03 5.11
C GLY A 43 2.95 -2.53 6.53
N GLY A 44 3.95 -1.93 7.19
CA GLY A 44 4.38 -2.30 8.56
C GLY A 44 3.47 -1.77 9.68
N GLY A 45 2.91 -0.58 9.52
CA GLY A 45 1.94 0.03 10.45
C GLY A 45 2.50 0.39 11.82
N SER A 46 1.64 0.33 12.85
CA SER A 46 2.02 0.61 14.23
C SER A 46 3.03 -0.39 14.77
N THR A 47 2.99 -1.63 14.32
CA THR A 47 3.95 -2.67 14.69
C THR A 47 5.37 -2.28 14.30
N ALA A 48 5.59 -1.87 13.04
CA ALA A 48 6.91 -1.40 12.59
C ALA A 48 7.41 -0.23 13.45
N ARG A 49 6.56 0.77 13.71
CA ARG A 49 6.93 1.94 14.51
C ARG A 49 7.35 1.56 15.94
N LYS A 50 6.60 0.65 16.59
CA LYS A 50 6.92 0.17 17.94
C LYS A 50 8.28 -0.54 18.03
N TYR A 51 8.68 -1.27 16.98
CA TYR A 51 9.96 -1.96 16.93
C TYR A 51 11.11 -1.04 16.47
N ILE A 52 10.84 -0.04 15.64
CA ILE A 52 11.85 0.90 15.17
C ILE A 52 12.16 1.98 16.23
N GLU A 53 11.16 2.44 16.98
CA GLU A 53 11.31 3.51 17.97
C GLU A 53 12.48 3.28 18.96
N PRO A 54 12.63 2.11 19.63
CA PRO A 54 13.76 1.87 20.52
C PRO A 54 15.10 1.87 19.77
N LEU A 55 15.14 1.38 18.54
CA LEU A 55 16.36 1.39 17.72
C LEU A 55 16.80 2.82 17.36
N VAL A 56 15.83 3.70 17.09
CA VAL A 56 16.10 5.14 16.86
C VAL A 56 16.67 5.79 18.12
N LYS A 57 16.11 5.49 19.30
CA LYS A 57 16.61 5.99 20.61
C LYS A 57 18.03 5.54 20.88
N ASP A 58 18.36 4.31 20.51
CA ASP A 58 19.70 3.72 20.66
C ASP A 58 20.67 4.10 19.51
N LYS A 59 20.25 4.96 18.58
CA LYS A 59 21.03 5.43 17.42
C LYS A 59 21.58 4.29 16.55
N ALA A 60 20.84 3.20 16.41
CA ALA A 60 21.20 2.11 15.53
C ALA A 60 21.27 2.56 14.06
N ASP A 61 21.93 1.76 13.21
CA ASP A 61 22.08 2.05 11.79
C ASP A 61 20.71 2.11 11.05
N GLU A 62 20.56 3.04 10.12
CA GLU A 62 19.32 3.18 9.32
C GLU A 62 18.96 1.92 8.56
N LYS A 63 19.95 1.11 8.16
CA LYS A 63 19.72 -0.18 7.53
C LYS A 63 18.96 -1.13 8.45
N VAL A 64 19.24 -1.09 9.76
CA VAL A 64 18.51 -1.90 10.76
C VAL A 64 17.05 -1.48 10.83
N PHE A 65 16.75 -0.18 10.75
CA PHE A 65 15.36 0.32 10.68
C PHE A 65 14.64 -0.22 9.44
N GLY A 66 15.31 -0.16 8.29
CA GLY A 66 14.77 -0.70 7.04
C GLY A 66 14.48 -2.20 7.12
N LEU A 67 15.42 -2.98 7.65
CA LEU A 67 15.24 -4.43 7.84
C LEU A 67 14.10 -4.75 8.79
N MET A 68 13.96 -3.99 9.89
CA MET A 68 12.85 -4.14 10.83
C MET A 68 11.51 -3.80 10.17
N GLY A 69 11.47 -2.73 9.38
CA GLY A 69 10.30 -2.36 8.57
C GLY A 69 9.89 -3.49 7.61
N ILE A 70 10.84 -4.04 6.85
CA ILE A 70 10.62 -5.17 5.93
C ILE A 70 10.08 -6.39 6.67
N ALA A 71 10.73 -6.79 7.77
CA ALA A 71 10.29 -7.93 8.58
C ALA A 71 8.84 -7.76 9.05
N THR A 72 8.47 -6.54 9.47
CA THR A 72 7.11 -6.24 9.91
C THR A 72 6.10 -6.27 8.76
N THR A 73 6.47 -5.78 7.57
CA THR A 73 5.57 -5.91 6.40
C THR A 73 5.33 -7.37 6.05
N LYS A 74 6.37 -8.23 6.11
CA LYS A 74 6.25 -9.66 5.85
C LYS A 74 5.43 -10.38 6.93
N LEU A 75 5.54 -9.95 8.20
CA LEU A 75 4.68 -10.44 9.28
C LEU A 75 3.19 -10.15 8.97
N ASN A 76 2.88 -8.91 8.59
CA ASN A 76 1.54 -8.53 8.20
C ASN A 76 1.07 -9.30 6.93
N ALA A 77 1.95 -9.54 5.96
CA ALA A 77 1.65 -10.36 4.80
C ALA A 77 1.31 -11.81 5.21
N ARG A 78 2.03 -12.36 6.17
CA ARG A 78 1.75 -13.69 6.70
C ARG A 78 0.39 -13.75 7.39
N LEU A 79 0.04 -12.73 8.20
CA LEU A 79 -1.28 -12.60 8.82
C LEU A 79 -2.40 -12.58 7.77
N ILE A 80 -2.29 -11.67 6.79
CA ILE A 80 -3.29 -11.55 5.71
C ILE A 80 -3.38 -12.86 4.92
N SER A 81 -2.25 -13.48 4.56
CA SER A 81 -2.21 -14.76 3.85
C SER A 81 -2.93 -15.87 4.65
N GLY A 82 -2.73 -15.91 5.97
CA GLY A 82 -3.42 -16.85 6.88
C GLY A 82 -4.93 -16.64 6.87
N LEU A 83 -5.40 -15.40 7.01
CA LEU A 83 -6.83 -15.07 6.96
C LEU A 83 -7.48 -15.45 5.62
N PHE A 84 -6.73 -15.36 4.52
CA PHE A 84 -7.21 -15.80 3.20
C PHE A 84 -7.19 -17.33 3.00
N GLY A 85 -6.68 -18.10 3.97
CA GLY A 85 -6.51 -19.55 3.86
C GLY A 85 -5.25 -19.95 3.08
N PHE A 86 -4.27 -19.06 2.96
CA PHE A 86 -3.01 -19.27 2.24
C PHE A 86 -1.79 -19.33 3.16
N GLY A 87 -2.00 -19.62 4.45
CA GLY A 87 -0.97 -19.48 5.49
C GLY A 87 0.34 -20.22 5.23
N GLU A 88 0.31 -21.35 4.53
CA GLU A 88 1.50 -22.14 4.20
C GLU A 88 2.21 -21.68 2.91
N ARG A 89 1.59 -20.83 2.10
CA ARG A 89 2.24 -20.34 0.90
C ARG A 89 3.46 -19.48 1.22
N LYS A 90 4.53 -19.65 0.44
CA LYS A 90 5.68 -18.75 0.52
C LYS A 90 5.24 -17.31 0.28
N ILE A 91 5.66 -16.39 1.14
CA ILE A 91 5.52 -14.96 0.89
C ILE A 91 6.57 -14.57 -0.16
N PRO A 92 6.17 -13.97 -1.29
CA PRO A 92 7.11 -13.53 -2.32
C PRO A 92 8.15 -12.54 -1.80
N ASP A 93 9.39 -12.70 -2.24
CA ASP A 93 10.56 -11.88 -1.86
C ASP A 93 11.13 -11.07 -3.03
N SER A 94 10.62 -11.27 -4.25
CA SER A 94 11.07 -10.59 -5.45
C SER A 94 9.93 -10.34 -6.44
N LEU A 95 10.12 -9.42 -7.37
CA LEU A 95 9.17 -9.17 -8.48
C LEU A 95 8.88 -10.45 -9.28
N LYS A 96 9.93 -11.27 -9.51
CA LYS A 96 9.81 -12.56 -10.19
C LYS A 96 8.93 -13.53 -9.40
N ASP A 97 9.09 -13.60 -8.07
CA ASP A 97 8.28 -14.45 -7.21
C ASP A 97 6.81 -14.00 -7.21
N VAL A 98 6.55 -12.69 -7.13
CA VAL A 98 5.18 -12.14 -7.25
C VAL A 98 4.54 -12.55 -8.57
N LYS A 99 5.25 -12.36 -9.70
CA LYS A 99 4.76 -12.74 -11.04
C LYS A 99 4.49 -14.23 -11.15
N ASN A 100 5.39 -15.07 -10.64
CA ASN A 100 5.24 -16.53 -10.67
C ASN A 100 4.08 -16.99 -9.79
N ALA A 101 3.91 -16.41 -8.61
CA ALA A 101 2.79 -16.69 -7.74
C ALA A 101 1.45 -16.27 -8.39
N LEU A 102 1.41 -15.11 -9.07
CA LEU A 102 0.22 -14.57 -9.73
C LEU A 102 -0.19 -15.39 -10.97
N ARG A 103 0.74 -16.09 -11.63
CA ARG A 103 0.42 -17.02 -12.72
C ARG A 103 -0.45 -18.19 -12.24
N ARG A 104 -0.19 -18.65 -11.01
CA ARG A 104 -0.85 -19.84 -10.41
C ARG A 104 -2.05 -19.50 -9.54
N ASN A 105 -2.19 -18.25 -9.12
CA ASN A 105 -3.19 -17.81 -8.17
C ASN A 105 -3.82 -16.49 -8.62
N ASN A 106 -5.07 -16.26 -8.26
CA ASN A 106 -5.73 -14.97 -8.49
C ASN A 106 -5.46 -13.95 -7.38
N ILE A 107 -4.99 -14.39 -6.22
CA ILE A 107 -4.63 -13.52 -5.09
C ILE A 107 -3.21 -13.87 -4.66
N VAL A 108 -2.36 -12.84 -4.59
CA VAL A 108 -1.00 -12.90 -4.06
C VAL A 108 -0.87 -11.86 -2.96
N VAL A 109 -0.30 -12.24 -1.83
CA VAL A 109 -0.01 -11.34 -0.71
C VAL A 109 1.50 -11.32 -0.49
N CYS A 110 2.08 -10.15 -0.40
CA CYS A 110 3.50 -9.96 -0.07
C CYS A 110 3.69 -8.76 0.86
N GLY A 111 4.86 -8.66 1.46
CA GLY A 111 5.37 -7.46 2.11
C GLY A 111 6.31 -6.70 1.18
N ALA A 112 7.22 -5.89 1.73
CA ALA A 112 8.34 -5.32 0.99
C ALA A 112 9.25 -6.44 0.48
N LEU A 113 9.75 -6.29 -0.77
CA LEU A 113 10.46 -7.35 -1.50
C LEU A 113 11.94 -7.46 -1.13
N GLY A 114 12.55 -6.38 -0.67
CA GLY A 114 13.95 -6.36 -0.32
C GLY A 114 14.32 -5.04 0.33
N PHE A 115 15.57 -4.94 0.81
CA PHE A 115 16.10 -3.69 1.33
C PHE A 115 16.72 -2.90 0.16
N GLU A 116 16.13 -1.73 -0.09
CA GLU A 116 16.72 -0.68 -0.91
C GLU A 116 16.66 0.63 -0.12
N PRO A 117 17.72 1.45 -0.12
CA PRO A 117 17.71 2.74 0.55
C PRO A 117 16.51 3.59 0.12
N ASN A 118 15.82 4.19 1.08
CA ASN A 118 14.63 5.02 0.87
C ASN A 118 13.41 4.32 0.25
N MET A 119 13.43 3.00 0.07
CA MET A 119 12.30 2.23 -0.43
C MET A 119 11.30 1.98 0.69
N THR A 120 10.03 2.24 0.41
CA THR A 120 8.91 1.92 1.29
C THR A 120 8.05 0.78 0.73
N SER A 121 7.08 0.32 1.52
CA SER A 121 6.07 -0.64 1.01
C SER A 121 5.23 -0.08 -0.13
N ASP A 122 5.02 1.25 -0.18
CA ASP A 122 4.29 1.91 -1.26
C ASP A 122 5.14 1.99 -2.54
N GLY A 123 6.45 2.29 -2.41
CA GLY A 123 7.41 2.20 -3.50
C GLY A 123 7.46 0.81 -4.11
N ASN A 124 7.60 -0.24 -3.28
CA ASN A 124 7.56 -1.62 -3.76
C ASN A 124 6.22 -1.98 -4.43
N ALA A 125 5.10 -1.49 -3.92
CA ALA A 125 3.79 -1.72 -4.55
C ALA A 125 3.69 -1.05 -5.92
N ALA A 126 4.24 0.16 -6.08
CA ALA A 126 4.30 0.85 -7.37
C ALA A 126 5.20 0.09 -8.37
N GLU A 127 6.37 -0.40 -7.94
CA GLU A 127 7.26 -1.23 -8.78
C GLU A 127 6.60 -2.54 -9.21
N ILE A 128 5.89 -3.21 -8.30
CA ILE A 128 5.09 -4.40 -8.64
C ILE A 128 4.03 -4.06 -9.67
N ALA A 129 3.36 -2.90 -9.53
CA ALA A 129 2.32 -2.46 -10.46
C ALA A 129 2.91 -2.20 -11.87
N GLU A 130 4.08 -1.56 -11.95
CA GLU A 130 4.83 -1.36 -13.18
C GLU A 130 5.23 -2.70 -13.81
N TYR A 131 5.93 -3.55 -13.05
CA TYR A 131 6.45 -4.83 -13.52
C TYR A 131 5.36 -5.78 -14.04
N LEU A 132 4.19 -5.75 -13.42
CA LEU A 132 3.04 -6.56 -13.82
C LEU A 132 2.16 -5.89 -14.87
N ARG A 133 2.46 -4.63 -15.26
CA ARG A 133 1.61 -3.80 -16.12
C ARG A 133 0.18 -3.76 -15.59
N ALA A 134 0.03 -3.41 -14.31
CA ALA A 134 -1.26 -3.38 -13.65
C ALA A 134 -2.22 -2.39 -14.32
N GLY A 135 -3.48 -2.77 -14.44
CA GLY A 135 -4.51 -1.87 -14.95
C GLY A 135 -4.85 -0.73 -13.99
N VAL A 136 -4.58 -0.93 -12.69
CA VAL A 136 -4.71 0.11 -11.65
C VAL A 136 -3.85 -0.24 -10.44
N PHE A 137 -3.25 0.79 -9.85
CA PHE A 137 -2.62 0.74 -8.54
C PHE A 137 -3.53 1.44 -7.52
N LEU A 138 -3.89 0.75 -6.44
CA LEU A 138 -4.72 1.28 -5.35
C LEU A 138 -3.87 1.46 -4.09
N ASN A 139 -3.74 2.68 -3.62
CA ASN A 139 -3.18 2.95 -2.30
C ASN A 139 -4.32 3.03 -1.28
N LEU A 140 -4.42 2.01 -0.44
CA LEU A 140 -5.41 1.89 0.62
C LEU A 140 -4.82 2.42 1.92
N THR A 141 -5.19 3.64 2.28
CA THR A 141 -4.72 4.36 3.46
C THR A 141 -5.86 4.64 4.45
N ASN A 142 -5.57 5.24 5.59
CA ASN A 142 -6.55 5.60 6.62
C ASN A 142 -7.21 6.97 6.39
N VAL A 143 -6.82 7.70 5.32
CA VAL A 143 -7.42 8.97 4.92
C VAL A 143 -8.16 8.84 3.59
N ASP A 144 -9.05 9.76 3.29
CA ASP A 144 -9.94 9.67 2.11
C ASP A 144 -9.23 9.91 0.77
N GLY A 145 -7.98 10.35 0.78
CA GLY A 145 -7.19 10.62 -0.42
C GLY A 145 -6.09 11.64 -0.16
N LEU A 146 -5.61 12.30 -1.21
CA LEU A 146 -4.67 13.40 -1.13
C LEU A 146 -5.42 14.70 -0.79
N PHE A 147 -4.93 15.43 0.21
CA PHE A 147 -5.45 16.73 0.59
C PHE A 147 -4.43 17.84 0.30
N ASN A 148 -4.90 19.06 0.10
CA ASN A 148 -4.05 20.23 -0.11
C ASN A 148 -3.22 20.62 1.14
N LYS A 149 -3.60 20.11 2.32
CA LYS A 149 -2.92 20.27 3.61
C LYS A 149 -3.32 19.12 4.55
N ASN A 150 -2.80 19.10 5.79
CA ASN A 150 -3.17 18.07 6.77
C ASN A 150 -4.70 17.97 6.91
N PRO A 151 -5.31 16.77 6.69
CA PRO A 151 -6.76 16.56 6.73
C PRO A 151 -7.40 16.85 8.09
N GLU A 152 -6.65 17.02 9.17
CA GLU A 152 -7.13 17.44 10.48
C GLU A 152 -7.55 18.93 10.53
N TYR A 153 -7.05 19.74 9.59
CA TYR A 153 -7.46 21.15 9.50
C TYR A 153 -8.87 21.28 8.90
N LYS A 154 -9.70 22.14 9.49
CA LYS A 154 -11.10 22.34 9.08
C LYS A 154 -11.26 22.78 7.61
N ASP A 155 -10.28 23.48 7.07
CA ASP A 155 -10.24 24.00 5.71
C ASP A 155 -9.41 23.12 4.74
N ALA A 156 -9.04 21.90 5.17
CA ALA A 156 -8.42 20.93 4.29
C ALA A 156 -9.41 20.45 3.20
N ARG A 157 -8.96 20.46 1.95
CA ARG A 157 -9.76 20.06 0.79
C ARG A 157 -9.16 18.84 0.12
N LEU A 158 -10.02 17.86 -0.13
CA LEU A 158 -9.66 16.67 -0.88
C LEU A 158 -9.40 17.04 -2.36
N ILE A 159 -8.29 16.56 -2.89
CA ILE A 159 -7.94 16.66 -4.32
C ILE A 159 -8.50 15.42 -5.00
N ASN A 160 -9.61 15.55 -5.72
CA ASN A 160 -10.28 14.41 -6.34
C ASN A 160 -9.49 13.84 -7.55
N LYS A 161 -8.77 14.71 -8.27
CA LYS A 161 -7.98 14.35 -9.46
C LYS A 161 -6.73 15.21 -9.54
N ILE A 162 -5.61 14.58 -9.93
CA ILE A 162 -4.33 15.25 -10.08
C ILE A 162 -3.55 14.59 -11.23
N SER A 163 -2.76 15.36 -11.97
CA SER A 163 -1.87 14.82 -13.00
C SER A 163 -0.70 14.06 -12.38
N PHE A 164 -0.05 13.19 -13.16
CA PHE A 164 1.18 12.49 -12.74
C PHE A 164 2.30 13.46 -12.36
N ASP A 165 2.46 14.53 -13.13
CA ASP A 165 3.53 15.50 -12.92
C ASP A 165 3.26 16.37 -11.70
N ASP A 166 2.04 16.88 -11.52
CA ASP A 166 1.67 17.66 -10.33
C ASP A 166 1.79 16.83 -9.06
N PHE A 167 1.37 15.58 -9.10
CA PHE A 167 1.53 14.66 -7.97
C PHE A 167 3.00 14.44 -7.62
N TYR A 168 3.86 14.21 -8.62
CA TYR A 168 5.30 14.06 -8.43
C TYR A 168 5.93 15.32 -7.82
N GLU A 169 5.56 16.52 -8.29
CA GLU A 169 6.08 17.78 -7.74
C GLU A 169 5.65 18.01 -6.28
N ILE A 170 4.44 17.56 -5.89
CA ILE A 170 4.01 17.57 -4.49
C ILE A 170 4.86 16.59 -3.66
N ALA A 171 5.02 15.35 -4.12
CA ALA A 171 5.78 14.31 -3.43
C ALA A 171 7.25 14.69 -3.25
N LYS A 172 7.87 15.35 -4.26
CA LYS A 172 9.24 15.83 -4.23
C LYS A 172 9.50 16.89 -3.15
N LYS A 173 8.51 17.76 -2.88
CA LYS A 173 8.62 18.82 -1.86
C LYS A 173 8.55 18.29 -0.44
N ILE A 174 8.02 17.10 -0.26
CA ILE A 174 7.87 16.49 1.05
C ILE A 174 9.15 15.75 1.39
N LYS A 175 9.98 16.37 2.24
CA LYS A 175 11.16 15.71 2.80
C LYS A 175 10.69 14.52 3.63
N PHE A 176 11.12 13.33 3.25
CA PHE A 176 10.84 12.11 4.00
C PHE A 176 11.38 12.29 5.43
N LYS A 177 10.49 12.37 6.40
CA LYS A 177 10.82 12.17 7.82
C LYS A 177 10.16 10.88 8.24
N ALA A 178 10.94 9.95 8.78
CA ALA A 178 10.41 8.71 9.34
C ALA A 178 9.26 9.06 10.32
N GLY A 179 8.04 8.57 10.03
CA GLY A 179 6.85 8.87 10.80
C GLY A 179 5.92 9.97 10.27
N GLN A 180 6.28 10.70 9.20
CA GLN A 180 5.35 11.61 8.53
C GLN A 180 4.38 10.84 7.63
N HIS A 181 3.09 11.14 7.77
CA HIS A 181 2.00 10.54 7.00
C HIS A 181 1.78 11.30 5.69
N PHE A 182 2.58 10.98 4.67
CA PHE A 182 2.17 11.28 3.32
C PHE A 182 1.55 10.03 2.69
N VAL A 183 0.57 10.23 1.83
CA VAL A 183 -0.24 9.12 1.29
C VAL A 183 0.50 8.23 0.29
N LEU A 184 1.60 8.72 -0.32
CA LEU A 184 2.54 7.96 -1.16
C LEU A 184 3.90 8.69 -1.14
N ASP A 185 4.99 7.96 -0.99
CA ASP A 185 6.33 8.53 -0.96
C ASP A 185 6.85 8.95 -2.35
N PHE A 186 8.00 9.62 -2.34
CA PHE A 186 8.64 10.11 -3.56
C PHE A 186 9.03 9.00 -4.53
N VAL A 187 9.45 7.82 -4.03
CA VAL A 187 9.83 6.68 -4.88
C VAL A 187 8.61 6.16 -5.62
N ALA A 188 7.51 5.93 -4.90
CA ALA A 188 6.23 5.55 -5.50
C ALA A 188 5.76 6.57 -6.54
N ALA A 189 5.81 7.88 -6.22
CA ALA A 189 5.41 8.95 -7.13
C ALA A 189 6.25 8.96 -8.42
N ASN A 190 7.56 8.71 -8.32
CA ASN A 190 8.46 8.65 -9.47
C ASN A 190 8.14 7.47 -10.39
N VAL A 191 7.91 6.27 -9.81
CA VAL A 191 7.51 5.07 -10.58
C VAL A 191 6.16 5.30 -11.26
N ILE A 192 5.15 5.79 -10.53
CA ILE A 192 3.81 6.07 -11.05
C ILE A 192 3.88 7.03 -12.23
N ARG A 193 4.65 8.13 -12.11
CA ARG A 193 4.82 9.12 -13.16
C ARG A 193 5.49 8.54 -14.39
N LYS A 194 6.63 7.84 -14.22
CA LYS A 194 7.40 7.26 -15.34
C LYS A 194 6.61 6.21 -16.11
N ALA A 195 5.95 5.32 -15.39
CA ALA A 195 5.22 4.21 -15.98
C ALA A 195 3.76 4.58 -16.37
N LYS A 196 3.31 5.81 -16.05
CA LYS A 196 1.95 6.28 -16.32
C LYS A 196 0.88 5.35 -15.74
N ILE A 197 1.10 4.86 -14.52
CA ILE A 197 0.20 3.91 -13.87
C ILE A 197 -0.99 4.65 -13.28
N LYS A 198 -2.20 4.40 -13.81
CA LYS A 198 -3.41 4.90 -13.18
C LYS A 198 -3.44 4.50 -11.70
N THR A 199 -3.39 5.48 -10.83
CA THR A 199 -3.30 5.26 -9.39
C THR A 199 -4.50 5.90 -8.69
N VAL A 200 -5.04 5.22 -7.69
CA VAL A 200 -6.11 5.77 -6.85
C VAL A 200 -5.71 5.68 -5.38
N ILE A 201 -5.80 6.80 -4.69
CA ILE A 201 -5.61 6.89 -3.25
C ILE A 201 -6.99 6.99 -2.60
N LEU A 202 -7.30 6.11 -1.66
CA LEU A 202 -8.58 6.12 -0.95
C LEU A 202 -8.50 5.47 0.42
N ASN A 203 -9.52 5.74 1.23
CA ASN A 203 -9.63 5.13 2.55
C ASN A 203 -9.99 3.64 2.42
N GLY A 204 -9.01 2.78 2.70
CA GLY A 204 -9.16 1.34 2.58
C GLY A 204 -10.17 0.73 3.56
N ARG A 205 -10.47 1.41 4.68
CA ARG A 205 -11.48 0.96 5.64
C ARG A 205 -12.92 1.07 5.10
N LYS A 206 -13.13 1.91 4.07
CA LYS A 206 -14.44 2.13 3.44
C LYS A 206 -14.64 1.15 2.28
N ILE A 207 -14.85 -0.16 2.57
CA ILE A 207 -14.94 -1.24 1.56
C ILE A 207 -15.98 -0.94 0.47
N LYS A 208 -17.13 -0.35 0.82
CA LYS A 208 -18.14 0.04 -0.17
C LYS A 208 -17.64 1.10 -1.14
N ASN A 209 -16.83 2.03 -0.66
CA ASN A 209 -16.20 3.06 -1.48
C ASN A 209 -15.16 2.45 -2.44
N LEU A 210 -14.35 1.50 -1.95
CA LEU A 210 -13.42 0.71 -2.76
C LEU A 210 -14.16 -0.10 -3.85
N GLU A 211 -15.28 -0.73 -3.51
CA GLU A 211 -16.14 -1.43 -4.47
C GLU A 211 -16.67 -0.47 -5.56
N ASN A 212 -17.12 0.73 -5.19
CA ASN A 212 -17.58 1.75 -6.14
C ASN A 212 -16.45 2.18 -7.08
N CYS A 213 -15.24 2.44 -6.55
CA CYS A 213 -14.07 2.77 -7.33
C CYS A 213 -13.77 1.72 -8.41
N LEU A 214 -13.70 0.44 -8.01
CA LEU A 214 -13.42 -0.66 -8.94
C LEU A 214 -14.52 -0.91 -9.97
N LYS A 215 -15.75 -0.52 -9.67
CA LYS A 215 -16.89 -0.58 -10.61
C LYS A 215 -17.04 0.66 -11.50
N GLY A 216 -16.12 1.64 -11.42
CA GLY A 216 -16.21 2.90 -12.14
C GLY A 216 -17.38 3.79 -11.71
N LYS A 217 -17.93 3.57 -10.52
CA LYS A 217 -18.99 4.40 -9.92
C LYS A 217 -18.36 5.58 -9.17
N ARG A 218 -19.18 6.56 -8.80
CA ARG A 218 -18.74 7.68 -7.95
C ARG A 218 -18.19 7.15 -6.61
N PHE A 219 -17.03 7.64 -6.23
CA PHE A 219 -16.34 7.29 -4.98
C PHE A 219 -15.63 8.52 -4.41
N ILE A 220 -15.19 8.42 -3.16
CA ILE A 220 -14.38 9.42 -2.47
C ILE A 220 -12.93 8.94 -2.53
N GLY A 221 -12.04 9.75 -3.10
CA GLY A 221 -10.64 9.42 -3.26
C GLY A 221 -9.93 10.39 -4.20
N THR A 222 -8.65 10.15 -4.44
CA THR A 222 -7.83 10.90 -5.41
C THR A 222 -7.45 9.97 -6.56
N VAL A 223 -7.70 10.41 -7.78
CA VAL A 223 -7.22 9.75 -9.00
C VAL A 223 -5.98 10.48 -9.51
N ILE A 224 -4.91 9.74 -9.73
CA ILE A 224 -3.66 10.20 -10.37
C ILE A 224 -3.63 9.60 -11.78
N ASN A 225 -3.71 10.45 -12.82
CA ASN A 225 -3.75 10.03 -14.23
C ASN A 225 -3.36 11.15 -15.21
#